data_024542e042a2b199fedff55645775ca4
#
_entry.id   024542e042a2b199fedff55645775ca4
#
_cell.length_a   1.000
_cell.length_b   1.000
_cell.length_c   1.000
_cell.angle_alpha   90.00
_cell.angle_beta   90.00
_cell.angle_gamma   90.00
#
_symmetry.space_group_name_H-M   'P 1'
#
loop_
_entity.id
_entity.type
_entity.pdbx_description
1 polymer ?
#
loop_
_entity_poly.entity_id
_entity_poly.type
_entity_poly.pdbx_seq_one_letter_code
_entity_poly.pdbx_strand_id
1 'polypeptide(L)' 'MRARVFVMPKKEVLDPQGKAVARSLHALGFTEVGEVRVGKLIELELQASDRQQAQERTEAMCRKLLANGVIEDFSFEIQD' A
#
# COMPACT_ATOMS: atom_id res chain seq x y z
N MET A 1 17.16 9.33 5.32
CA MET A 1 16.11 8.41 5.77
C MET A 1 15.30 7.93 4.59
N ARG A 2 14.70 6.76 4.72
CA ARG A 2 13.86 6.17 3.68
C ARG A 2 12.49 5.85 4.27
N ALA A 3 11.45 6.13 3.51
CA ALA A 3 10.10 5.75 3.87
C ALA A 3 9.60 4.66 2.94
N ARG A 4 8.94 3.66 3.49
CA ARG A 4 8.25 2.61 2.73
C ARG A 4 6.77 2.75 2.99
N VAL A 5 6.02 3.09 1.96
CA VAL A 5 4.60 3.36 2.07
C VAL A 5 3.82 2.22 1.42
N PHE A 6 2.93 1.63 2.17
CA PHE A 6 2.07 0.53 1.71
C PHE A 6 0.68 1.08 1.46
N VAL A 7 0.19 0.98 0.25
CA VAL A 7 -1.12 1.49 -0.14
C VAL A 7 -1.97 0.31 -0.59
N MET A 8 -3.13 0.14 0.05
CA MET A 8 -4.05 -0.97 -0.23
C MET A 8 -5.44 -0.42 -0.52
N PRO A 9 -6.19 -1.07 -1.42
CA PRO A 9 -7.59 -0.69 -1.59
C PRO A 9 -8.38 -1.01 -0.33
N LYS A 10 -9.38 -0.17 -0.02
CA LYS A 10 -10.28 -0.44 1.10
C LYS A 10 -11.06 -1.71 0.84
N LYS A 11 -11.46 -2.39 1.92
CA LYS A 11 -12.15 -3.69 1.81
C LYS A 11 -13.43 -3.62 1.00
N GLU A 12 -14.17 -2.53 1.10
CA GLU A 12 -15.44 -2.35 0.42
C GLU A 12 -15.30 -1.93 -1.04
N VAL A 13 -14.08 -1.67 -1.50
CA VAL A 13 -13.82 -1.29 -2.88
C VAL A 13 -13.55 -2.52 -3.72
N LEU A 14 -14.15 -2.58 -4.91
CA LEU A 14 -13.88 -3.66 -5.84
C LEU A 14 -12.42 -3.65 -6.27
N ASP A 15 -11.81 -4.82 -6.30
CA ASP A 15 -10.42 -4.99 -6.73
C ASP A 15 -10.38 -5.98 -7.90
N PRO A 16 -10.63 -5.49 -9.14
CA PRO A 16 -10.62 -6.39 -10.30
C PRO A 16 -9.28 -7.08 -10.51
N GLN A 17 -8.18 -6.40 -10.17
CA GLN A 17 -6.85 -6.98 -10.30
C GLN A 17 -6.65 -8.13 -9.30
N GLY A 18 -7.07 -7.95 -8.06
CA GLY A 18 -7.01 -9.02 -7.06
C GLY A 18 -7.86 -10.21 -7.45
N LYS A 19 -9.06 -9.97 -7.97
CA LYS A 19 -9.93 -11.04 -8.44
C LYS A 19 -9.30 -11.82 -9.60
N ALA A 20 -8.64 -11.12 -10.51
CA ALA A 20 -7.95 -11.78 -11.63
C ALA A 20 -6.80 -12.65 -11.15
N VAL A 21 -6.05 -12.17 -10.16
CA VAL A 21 -4.97 -12.96 -9.57
C VAL A 21 -5.52 -14.21 -8.90
N ALA A 22 -6.60 -14.08 -8.14
CA ALA A 22 -7.21 -15.22 -7.46
C ALA A 22 -7.67 -16.29 -8.46
N ARG A 23 -8.34 -15.86 -9.54
CA ARG A 23 -8.78 -16.78 -10.59
C ARG A 23 -7.61 -17.50 -11.24
N SER A 24 -6.54 -16.76 -11.51
CA SER A 24 -5.35 -17.35 -12.13
C SER A 24 -4.70 -18.39 -11.21
N LEU A 25 -4.63 -18.09 -9.92
CA LEU A 25 -4.08 -19.03 -8.96
C LEU A 25 -4.93 -20.29 -8.86
N HIS A 26 -6.25 -20.15 -8.86
CA HIS A 26 -7.16 -21.31 -8.84
C HIS A 26 -6.95 -22.16 -10.10
N ALA A 27 -6.81 -21.53 -11.25
CA ALA A 27 -6.58 -22.24 -12.51
C ALA A 27 -5.26 -23.00 -12.49
N LEU A 28 -4.27 -22.52 -11.73
CA LEU A 28 -2.97 -23.19 -11.60
C LEU A 28 -2.98 -24.27 -10.52
N GLY A 29 -4.12 -24.51 -9.85
CA GLY A 29 -4.24 -25.57 -8.86
C GLY A 29 -4.14 -25.11 -7.42
N PHE A 30 -3.99 -23.82 -7.17
CA PHE A 30 -3.89 -23.30 -5.80
C PHE A 30 -5.31 -23.00 -5.25
N THR A 31 -6.06 -24.05 -5.05
CA THR A 31 -7.48 -23.92 -4.66
C THR A 31 -7.68 -23.45 -3.24
N GLU A 32 -6.64 -23.46 -2.44
CA GLU A 32 -6.69 -22.94 -1.06
C GLU A 32 -6.70 -21.42 -0.98
N VAL A 33 -6.42 -20.72 -2.09
CA VAL A 33 -6.38 -19.26 -2.09
C VAL A 33 -7.78 -18.69 -1.99
N GLY A 34 -7.99 -17.81 -0.99
CA GLY A 34 -9.23 -17.09 -0.82
C GLY A 34 -9.16 -15.73 -1.51
N GLU A 35 -9.48 -14.68 -0.76
CA GLU A 35 -9.45 -13.32 -1.30
C GLU A 35 -8.02 -12.88 -1.58
N VAL A 36 -7.83 -12.24 -2.73
CA VAL A 36 -6.55 -11.63 -3.10
C VAL A 36 -6.78 -10.14 -3.28
N ARG A 37 -5.90 -9.34 -2.70
CA ARG A 37 -5.94 -7.89 -2.81
C ARG A 37 -4.59 -7.42 -3.31
N VAL A 38 -4.61 -6.54 -4.30
CA VAL A 38 -3.39 -6.00 -4.90
C VAL A 38 -3.23 -4.55 -4.47
N GLY A 39 -2.12 -4.25 -3.86
CA GLY A 39 -1.77 -2.90 -3.48
C GLY A 39 -0.44 -2.52 -4.07
N LYS A 40 0.16 -1.47 -3.55
CA LYS A 40 1.45 -1.02 -4.05
C LYS A 40 2.35 -0.62 -2.89
N LEU A 41 3.64 -0.72 -3.13
CA LEU A 41 4.69 -0.26 -2.23
C LEU A 41 5.39 0.92 -2.89
N ILE A 42 5.48 2.02 -2.18
CA ILE A 42 6.19 3.20 -2.64
C ILE A 42 7.37 3.42 -1.71
N GLU A 43 8.57 3.41 -2.27
CA GLU A 43 9.77 3.69 -1.50
C GLU A 43 10.29 5.07 -1.88
N LEU A 44 10.58 5.88 -0.88
CA LEU A 44 11.12 7.21 -1.14
C LEU A 44 12.22 7.55 -0.14
N GLU A 45 13.19 8.29 -0.64
CA GLU A 45 14.22 8.86 0.21
C GLU A 45 13.80 10.27 0.56
N LEU A 46 14.00 10.63 1.82
CA LEU A 46 13.67 11.98 2.24
C LEU A 46 14.71 12.49 3.23
N GLN A 47 14.95 13.79 3.17
CA GLN A 47 15.81 14.46 4.11
C GLN A 47 14.96 14.95 5.27
N ALA A 48 15.33 14.57 6.47
CA ALA A 48 14.63 14.96 7.67
C ALA A 48 15.60 15.08 8.81
N SER A 49 15.32 15.97 9.74
CA SER A 49 16.21 16.20 10.88
C SER A 49 16.17 15.05 11.88
N ASP A 50 15.02 14.38 11.99
CA ASP A 50 14.87 13.24 12.89
C ASP A 50 13.70 12.38 12.41
N ARG A 51 13.50 11.28 13.12
CA ARG A 51 12.45 10.30 12.76
C ARG A 51 11.05 10.91 12.85
N GLN A 52 10.80 11.76 13.83
CA GLN A 52 9.49 12.37 13.99
C GLN A 52 9.15 13.27 12.81
N GLN A 53 10.09 14.08 12.36
CA GLN A 53 9.88 14.92 11.17
C GLN A 53 9.63 14.04 9.95
N ALA A 54 10.39 12.95 9.80
CA ALA A 54 10.19 12.02 8.69
C ALA A 54 8.79 11.44 8.70
N GLN A 55 8.29 11.03 9.87
CA GLN A 55 6.94 10.49 10.01
C GLN A 55 5.88 11.51 9.63
N GLU A 56 6.01 12.73 10.14
CA GLU A 56 5.02 13.78 9.86
C GLU A 56 4.97 14.13 8.38
N ARG A 57 6.14 14.25 7.76
CA ARG A 57 6.21 14.58 6.33
C ARG A 57 5.67 13.44 5.47
N THR A 58 6.01 12.20 5.81
CA THR A 58 5.52 11.04 5.06
C THR A 58 4.00 10.93 5.15
N GLU A 59 3.44 11.13 6.34
CA GLU A 59 1.98 11.09 6.48
C GLU A 59 1.32 12.17 5.62
N ALA A 60 1.88 13.38 5.62
CA ALA A 60 1.35 14.47 4.80
C ALA A 60 1.40 14.12 3.30
N MET A 61 2.50 13.50 2.86
CA MET A 61 2.62 13.07 1.47
C MET A 61 1.57 12.02 1.11
N CYS A 62 1.34 11.05 1.99
CA CYS A 62 0.33 10.03 1.77
C CYS A 62 -1.05 10.65 1.62
N ARG A 63 -1.41 11.57 2.51
CA ARG A 63 -2.73 12.18 2.48
C ARG A 63 -2.95 13.09 1.29
N LYS A 64 -1.89 13.76 0.83
CA LYS A 64 -2.00 14.71 -0.26
C LYS A 64 -1.86 14.09 -1.64
N LEU A 65 -1.13 12.99 -1.76
CA LEU A 65 -0.81 12.45 -3.07
C LEU A 65 -0.73 10.93 -3.14
N LEU A 66 -0.06 10.28 -2.20
CA LEU A 66 0.36 8.89 -2.38
C LEU A 66 -0.79 7.91 -2.26
N ALA A 67 -1.82 8.23 -1.50
CA ALA A 67 -3.00 7.39 -1.35
C ALA A 67 -4.25 8.21 -1.58
N ASN A 68 -5.24 7.59 -2.22
CA ASN A 68 -6.55 8.21 -2.40
C ASN A 68 -7.42 7.82 -1.22
N GLY A 69 -7.66 8.76 -0.29
CA GLY A 69 -8.37 8.47 0.95
C GLY A 69 -9.80 7.99 0.80
N VAL A 70 -10.38 8.14 -0.39
CA VAL A 70 -11.74 7.65 -0.65
C VAL A 70 -11.74 6.14 -0.89
N ILE A 71 -10.73 5.62 -1.57
CA ILE A 71 -10.70 4.23 -2.02
C ILE A 71 -9.51 3.43 -1.47
N GLU A 72 -8.57 4.08 -0.79
CA GLU A 72 -7.34 3.42 -0.34
C GLU A 72 -7.04 3.71 1.12
N ASP A 73 -6.42 2.72 1.76
CA ASP A 73 -5.80 2.88 3.07
C ASP A 73 -4.29 2.86 2.89
N PHE A 74 -3.58 3.47 3.83
CA PHE A 74 -2.12 3.44 3.78
C PHE A 74 -1.53 3.18 5.16
N SER A 75 -0.32 2.66 5.14
CA SER A 75 0.56 2.61 6.31
C SER A 75 1.98 2.85 5.82
N PHE A 76 2.89 3.13 6.73
CA PHE A 76 4.27 3.35 6.32
C PHE A 76 5.21 3.04 7.47
N GLU A 77 6.48 2.82 7.09
CA GLU A 77 7.57 2.68 8.07
C GLU A 77 8.74 3.55 7.64
N ILE A 78 9.43 4.09 8.65
CA ILE A 78 10.60 4.93 8.42
C ILE A 78 11.85 4.13 8.73
N GLN A 79 12.78 4.15 7.82
CA GLN A 79 14.09 3.48 7.95
C GLN A 79 15.20 4.52 7.92
N ASP A 80 16.16 4.34 8.78
CA ASP A 80 17.34 5.23 8.83
C ASP A 80 18.30 5.00 7.68
#